data_decc30114eac0c6d003bc04c369ff9a5
#
_entry.id   decc30114eac0c6d003bc04c369ff9a5
#
_cell.length_a   1.000
_cell.length_b   1.000
_cell.length_c   1.000
_cell.angle_alpha   90.00
_cell.angle_beta   90.00
_cell.angle_gamma   90.00
#
_symmetry.space_group_name_H-M   'P 1'
#
loop_
_entity.id
_entity.type
_entity.pdbx_description
1 polymer ?
#
loop_
_entity_poly.entity_id
_entity_poly.type
_entity_poly.pdbx_seq_one_letter_code
_entity_poly.pdbx_strand_id
1 'polypeptide(L)'
;MNLPNDVRSMLVESVTRLLTDHVDQKTLDAARDGGWSPPLWQALEEAEVSRIGIPEESGGAGGTLSDLAAVLRVAGRFAAPVPLAETAMLGAWMLASAGFPVPRGPLAAGPAGQEVVRAHREGRRWIVSGALTRLPWARVAKRLVLLAESDAGGVVVSVDPARCEIRPGRNLASEPRDGVVLDNVIAEKAAPAMDVTRDMLRLRGALARTLLMAGALERTLELAVRHAQERVQFGRRIGQFQAIQQELARFAGEVAAAVAAALSAAGAMARGGEVTLAVASAKIRTAEAAREGALIAHQVHGAIGVTDEYVLHHSTLRLWAWREEYGNEADWAIALGGITQKRGADSLWTALTTN
;
A
#
# COMPACT_ATOMS: atom_id res chain seq x y z
N MET A 1 18.45 -13.77 -1.40
CA MET A 1 19.75 -13.18 -0.91
C MET A 1 19.43 -11.78 -0.41
N ASN A 2 19.64 -11.48 0.87
CA ASN A 2 19.43 -10.11 1.38
C ASN A 2 20.50 -9.20 0.76
N LEU A 3 20.08 -8.10 0.16
CA LEU A 3 21.03 -7.06 -0.27
C LEU A 3 21.78 -6.54 0.97
N PRO A 4 23.08 -6.28 0.87
CA PRO A 4 23.82 -5.55 1.91
C PRO A 4 23.10 -4.23 2.24
N ASN A 5 23.20 -3.76 3.48
CA ASN A 5 22.57 -2.49 3.91
C ASN A 5 22.94 -1.32 2.99
N ASP A 6 24.16 -1.31 2.46
CA ASP A 6 24.63 -0.27 1.52
C ASP A 6 23.83 -0.27 0.20
N VAL A 7 23.49 -1.45 -0.36
CA VAL A 7 22.73 -1.55 -1.61
C VAL A 7 21.28 -1.10 -1.41
N ARG A 8 20.66 -1.44 -0.27
CA ARG A 8 19.31 -0.94 0.05
C ARG A 8 19.31 0.57 0.24
N SER A 9 20.33 1.14 0.88
CA SER A 9 20.48 2.59 1.02
C SER A 9 20.58 3.27 -0.35
N MET A 10 21.39 2.73 -1.26
CA MET A 10 21.51 3.23 -2.64
C MET A 10 20.17 3.14 -3.41
N LEU A 11 19.43 2.05 -3.23
CA LEU A 11 18.08 1.90 -3.81
C LEU A 11 17.14 3.00 -3.29
N VAL A 12 17.09 3.20 -1.97
CA VAL A 12 16.26 4.25 -1.35
C VAL A 12 16.64 5.64 -1.86
N GLU A 13 17.93 5.94 -1.96
CA GLU A 13 18.42 7.21 -2.50
C GLU A 13 18.03 7.41 -3.97
N SER A 14 18.18 6.37 -4.80
CA SER A 14 17.81 6.39 -6.21
C SER A 14 16.32 6.64 -6.41
N VAL A 15 15.47 5.89 -5.68
CA VAL A 15 14.00 6.06 -5.74
C VAL A 15 13.60 7.43 -5.18
N THR A 16 14.25 7.91 -4.11
CA THR A 16 13.98 9.23 -3.55
C THR A 16 14.29 10.33 -4.57
N ARG A 17 15.41 10.24 -5.29
CA ARG A 17 15.78 11.18 -6.36
C ARG A 17 14.75 11.15 -7.49
N LEU A 18 14.42 9.96 -7.99
CA LEU A 18 13.42 9.79 -9.05
C LEU A 18 12.07 10.43 -8.66
N LEU A 19 11.61 10.19 -7.42
CA LEU A 19 10.35 10.77 -6.95
C LEU A 19 10.45 12.28 -6.72
N THR A 20 11.61 12.79 -6.30
CA THR A 20 11.84 14.24 -6.18
C THR A 20 11.76 14.94 -7.53
N ASP A 21 12.26 14.31 -8.58
CA ASP A 21 12.28 14.87 -9.94
C ASP A 21 10.90 14.83 -10.63
N HIS A 22 10.00 13.90 -10.22
CA HIS A 22 8.73 13.64 -10.91
C HIS A 22 7.49 13.98 -10.09
N VAL A 23 7.61 14.26 -8.78
CA VAL A 23 6.47 14.51 -7.89
C VAL A 23 6.60 15.88 -7.23
N ASP A 24 5.93 16.84 -7.80
CA ASP A 24 5.68 18.16 -7.23
C ASP A 24 4.18 18.36 -6.91
N GLN A 25 3.81 19.50 -6.36
CA GLN A 25 2.41 19.80 -6.06
C GLN A 25 1.54 19.76 -7.33
N LYS A 26 2.03 20.26 -8.47
CA LYS A 26 1.27 20.26 -9.73
C LYS A 26 0.97 18.85 -10.22
N THR A 27 1.94 17.93 -10.09
CA THR A 27 1.77 16.51 -10.40
C THR A 27 0.71 15.86 -9.50
N LEU A 28 0.71 16.18 -8.20
CA LEU A 28 -0.28 15.66 -7.25
C LEU A 28 -1.68 16.22 -7.52
N ASP A 29 -1.80 17.52 -7.82
CA ASP A 29 -3.07 18.16 -8.17
C ASP A 29 -3.63 17.60 -9.48
N ALA A 30 -2.81 17.48 -10.52
CA ALA A 30 -3.22 16.88 -11.79
C ALA A 30 -3.65 15.41 -11.65
N ALA A 31 -2.96 14.65 -10.80
CA ALA A 31 -3.34 13.27 -10.52
C ALA A 31 -4.64 13.16 -9.70
N ARG A 32 -4.97 14.14 -8.87
CA ARG A 32 -6.25 14.21 -8.15
C ARG A 32 -7.43 14.30 -9.13
N ASP A 33 -7.27 15.04 -10.22
CA ASP A 33 -8.29 15.17 -11.27
C ASP A 33 -8.29 13.98 -12.25
N GLY A 34 -7.12 13.62 -12.76
CA GLY A 34 -6.93 12.53 -13.73
C GLY A 34 -6.85 11.12 -13.13
N GLY A 35 -6.67 11.01 -11.82
CA GLY A 35 -6.59 9.77 -11.07
C GLY A 35 -5.19 9.18 -10.90
N TRP A 36 -4.18 9.51 -11.75
CA TRP A 36 -2.81 8.99 -11.67
C TRP A 36 -1.80 9.80 -12.49
N SER A 37 -0.51 9.48 -12.39
CA SER A 37 0.57 10.09 -13.16
C SER A 37 1.25 9.09 -14.11
N PRO A 38 0.88 9.05 -15.40
CA PRO A 38 1.55 8.19 -16.39
C PRO A 38 3.05 8.48 -16.55
N PRO A 39 3.53 9.75 -16.54
CA PRO A 39 4.96 10.02 -16.66
C PRO A 39 5.78 9.47 -15.49
N LEU A 40 5.26 9.59 -14.26
CA LEU A 40 5.90 9.00 -13.09
C LEU A 40 5.93 7.47 -13.19
N TRP A 41 4.84 6.86 -13.63
CA TRP A 41 4.79 5.42 -13.83
C TRP A 41 5.86 4.95 -14.83
N GLN A 42 5.98 5.63 -15.96
CA GLN A 42 6.99 5.32 -16.97
C GLN A 42 8.40 5.39 -16.40
N ALA A 43 8.73 6.45 -15.66
CA ALA A 43 10.04 6.59 -15.02
C ALA A 43 10.33 5.46 -14.01
N LEU A 44 9.32 5.03 -13.22
CA LEU A 44 9.45 3.89 -12.30
C LEU A 44 9.64 2.56 -13.04
N GLU A 45 9.02 2.37 -14.19
CA GLU A 45 9.20 1.18 -15.02
C GLU A 45 10.56 1.13 -15.71
N GLU A 46 11.03 2.26 -16.24
CA GLU A 46 12.36 2.37 -16.84
C GLU A 46 13.47 2.10 -15.81
N ALA A 47 13.28 2.55 -14.58
CA ALA A 47 14.18 2.27 -13.46
C ALA A 47 13.93 0.89 -12.81
N GLU A 48 13.04 0.06 -13.35
CA GLU A 48 12.65 -1.27 -12.86
C GLU A 48 12.07 -1.32 -11.44
N VAL A 49 11.75 -0.17 -10.85
CA VAL A 49 11.23 -0.04 -9.48
C VAL A 49 9.89 -0.74 -9.30
N SER A 50 9.04 -0.76 -10.34
CA SER A 50 7.72 -1.39 -10.32
C SER A 50 7.75 -2.93 -10.16
N ARG A 51 8.93 -3.54 -10.30
CA ARG A 51 9.12 -5.02 -10.29
C ARG A 51 10.11 -5.50 -9.23
N ILE A 52 10.52 -4.62 -8.30
CA ILE A 52 11.38 -4.98 -7.16
C ILE A 52 10.67 -5.98 -6.25
N GLY A 53 11.42 -6.95 -5.72
CA GLY A 53 10.91 -8.03 -4.87
C GLY A 53 10.26 -9.18 -5.65
N ILE A 54 10.32 -9.16 -6.98
CA ILE A 54 9.87 -10.24 -7.86
C ILE A 54 11.10 -10.92 -8.48
N PRO A 55 11.14 -12.26 -8.52
CA PRO A 55 12.25 -13.01 -9.10
C PRO A 55 12.51 -12.66 -10.58
N GLU A 56 13.78 -12.62 -10.98
CA GLU A 56 14.17 -12.28 -12.35
C GLU A 56 13.63 -13.29 -13.37
N GLU A 57 13.58 -14.58 -13.02
CA GLU A 57 13.00 -15.64 -13.85
C GLU A 57 11.49 -15.44 -14.12
N SER A 58 10.81 -14.68 -13.27
CA SER A 58 9.42 -14.28 -13.47
C SER A 58 9.28 -12.91 -14.16
N GLY A 59 10.39 -12.35 -14.68
CA GLY A 59 10.40 -11.02 -15.29
C GLY A 59 10.44 -9.86 -14.30
N GLY A 60 10.83 -10.13 -13.05
CA GLY A 60 11.06 -9.14 -12.00
C GLY A 60 12.43 -8.47 -12.09
N ALA A 61 12.71 -7.55 -11.19
CA ALA A 61 13.99 -6.88 -11.01
C ALA A 61 14.86 -7.51 -9.91
N GLY A 62 14.45 -8.68 -9.37
CA GLY A 62 15.11 -9.26 -8.22
C GLY A 62 14.88 -8.47 -6.94
N GLY A 63 15.81 -8.61 -5.98
CA GLY A 63 15.68 -8.01 -4.66
C GLY A 63 14.74 -8.80 -3.74
N THR A 64 14.43 -8.23 -2.61
CA THR A 64 13.66 -8.88 -1.53
C THR A 64 12.37 -8.10 -1.22
N LEU A 65 11.47 -8.74 -0.47
CA LEU A 65 10.29 -8.05 0.08
C LEU A 65 10.69 -6.86 0.98
N SER A 66 11.83 -6.94 1.67
CA SER A 66 12.33 -5.83 2.48
C SER A 66 12.80 -4.64 1.62
N ASP A 67 13.30 -4.88 0.43
CA ASP A 67 13.66 -3.83 -0.52
C ASP A 67 12.40 -3.17 -1.10
N LEU A 68 11.40 -3.97 -1.48
CA LEU A 68 10.09 -3.46 -1.86
C LEU A 68 9.43 -2.64 -0.73
N ALA A 69 9.55 -3.09 0.51
CA ALA A 69 9.02 -2.36 1.67
C ALA A 69 9.67 -0.98 1.83
N ALA A 70 10.98 -0.89 1.64
CA ALA A 70 11.69 0.40 1.66
C ALA A 70 11.20 1.33 0.53
N VAL A 71 11.02 0.80 -0.66
CA VAL A 71 10.49 1.54 -1.82
C VAL A 71 9.06 2.04 -1.58
N LEU A 72 8.16 1.19 -1.07
CA LEU A 72 6.78 1.59 -0.77
C LEU A 72 6.71 2.69 0.31
N ARG A 73 7.59 2.65 1.32
CA ARG A 73 7.67 3.72 2.31
C ARG A 73 8.09 5.04 1.67
N VAL A 74 9.07 5.04 0.77
CA VAL A 74 9.46 6.24 0.01
C VAL A 74 8.29 6.72 -0.87
N ALA A 75 7.60 5.83 -1.59
CA ALA A 75 6.44 6.19 -2.40
C ALA A 75 5.32 6.85 -1.56
N GLY A 76 5.07 6.35 -0.34
CA GLY A 76 4.14 6.94 0.61
C GLY A 76 4.54 8.35 1.05
N ARG A 77 5.84 8.57 1.31
CA ARG A 77 6.39 9.88 1.69
C ARG A 77 6.16 10.94 0.60
N PHE A 78 6.20 10.56 -0.66
CA PHE A 78 5.93 11.45 -1.79
C PHE A 78 4.45 11.49 -2.18
N ALA A 79 3.58 10.75 -1.50
CA ALA A 79 2.18 10.58 -1.90
C ALA A 79 2.05 10.18 -3.39
N ALA A 80 2.96 9.33 -3.88
CA ALA A 80 3.13 8.99 -5.28
C ALA A 80 1.83 8.46 -5.90
N PRO A 81 1.25 9.17 -6.90
CA PRO A 81 -0.07 8.84 -7.44
C PRO A 81 0.00 7.77 -8.53
N VAL A 82 0.49 6.59 -8.16
CA VAL A 82 0.69 5.43 -9.05
C VAL A 82 0.40 4.11 -8.33
N PRO A 83 -0.03 3.05 -9.03
CA PRO A 83 -0.39 1.75 -8.46
C PRO A 83 0.83 0.87 -8.14
N LEU A 84 1.85 1.43 -7.48
CA LEU A 84 3.08 0.69 -7.21
C LEU A 84 2.86 -0.48 -6.24
N ALA A 85 2.07 -0.26 -5.19
CA ALA A 85 1.74 -1.29 -4.22
C ALA A 85 0.90 -2.42 -4.83
N GLU A 86 -0.12 -2.08 -5.60
CA GLU A 86 -0.98 -3.05 -6.29
C GLU A 86 -0.20 -3.87 -7.31
N THR A 87 0.73 -3.23 -8.01
CA THR A 87 1.56 -3.89 -9.01
C THR A 87 2.58 -4.82 -8.35
N ALA A 88 3.49 -4.28 -7.53
CA ALA A 88 4.63 -5.06 -7.03
C ALA A 88 4.25 -5.99 -5.87
N MET A 89 3.50 -5.50 -4.85
CA MET A 89 3.18 -6.27 -3.66
C MET A 89 2.10 -7.31 -3.90
N LEU A 90 1.17 -7.08 -4.84
CA LEU A 90 -0.01 -7.91 -5.05
C LEU A 90 0.00 -8.59 -6.42
N GLY A 91 -0.22 -7.86 -7.51
CA GLY A 91 -0.43 -8.44 -8.84
C GLY A 91 0.76 -9.22 -9.38
N ALA A 92 1.96 -8.66 -9.27
CA ALA A 92 3.19 -9.32 -9.72
C ALA A 92 3.53 -10.55 -8.85
N TRP A 93 3.33 -10.44 -7.52
CA TRP A 93 3.46 -11.59 -6.63
C TRP A 93 2.48 -12.70 -6.99
N MET A 94 1.20 -12.41 -7.23
CA MET A 94 0.21 -13.42 -7.63
C MET A 94 0.60 -14.12 -8.93
N LEU A 95 1.03 -13.36 -9.94
CA LEU A 95 1.46 -13.93 -11.22
C LEU A 95 2.71 -14.82 -11.07
N ALA A 96 3.72 -14.32 -10.36
CA ALA A 96 4.96 -15.09 -10.11
C ALA A 96 4.68 -16.38 -9.34
N SER A 97 3.84 -16.32 -8.27
CA SER A 97 3.43 -17.51 -7.50
C SER A 97 2.63 -18.52 -8.34
N ALA A 98 1.92 -18.07 -9.37
CA ALA A 98 1.21 -18.91 -10.32
C ALA A 98 2.09 -19.42 -11.49
N GLY A 99 3.40 -19.12 -11.48
CA GLY A 99 4.35 -19.51 -12.53
C GLY A 99 4.23 -18.70 -13.82
N PHE A 100 3.64 -17.50 -13.77
CA PHE A 100 3.50 -16.64 -14.94
C PHE A 100 4.53 -15.51 -14.96
N PRO A 101 5.05 -15.16 -16.14
CA PRO A 101 5.86 -13.96 -16.27
C PRO A 101 5.03 -12.70 -15.97
N VAL A 102 5.64 -11.79 -15.23
CA VAL A 102 5.05 -10.49 -14.87
C VAL A 102 5.19 -9.54 -16.07
N PRO A 103 4.06 -9.03 -16.61
CA PRO A 103 4.10 -8.10 -17.74
C PRO A 103 4.58 -6.72 -17.28
N ARG A 104 5.07 -5.91 -18.22
CA ARG A 104 5.23 -4.47 -18.02
C ARG A 104 3.87 -3.79 -17.97
N GLY A 105 3.77 -2.71 -17.22
CA GLY A 105 2.56 -1.92 -17.02
C GLY A 105 1.93 -2.13 -15.64
N PRO A 106 1.03 -1.22 -15.24
CA PRO A 106 0.38 -1.28 -13.94
C PRO A 106 -0.55 -2.49 -13.84
N LEU A 107 -0.60 -3.11 -12.66
CA LEU A 107 -1.47 -4.23 -12.34
C LEU A 107 -2.47 -3.83 -11.27
N ALA A 108 -3.70 -4.30 -11.40
CA ALA A 108 -4.69 -4.28 -10.32
C ALA A 108 -4.91 -5.72 -9.83
N ALA A 109 -5.08 -5.89 -8.53
CA ALA A 109 -5.16 -7.22 -7.92
C ALA A 109 -6.30 -7.32 -6.90
N GLY A 110 -7.00 -8.45 -6.88
CA GLY A 110 -8.13 -8.71 -5.97
C GLY A 110 -8.80 -10.07 -6.22
N PRO A 111 -9.94 -10.31 -5.54
CA PRO A 111 -10.45 -9.57 -4.39
C PRO A 111 -9.67 -9.90 -3.11
N ALA A 112 -9.51 -8.91 -2.25
CA ALA A 112 -9.00 -9.10 -0.88
C ALA A 112 -10.12 -9.00 0.18
N GLY A 113 -11.33 -8.65 -0.25
CA GLY A 113 -12.55 -8.58 0.54
C GLY A 113 -13.40 -9.85 0.43
N GLN A 114 -14.71 -9.67 0.63
CA GLN A 114 -15.68 -10.78 0.59
C GLN A 114 -16.26 -11.03 -0.81
N GLU A 115 -15.94 -10.17 -1.78
CA GLU A 115 -16.39 -10.38 -3.15
C GLU A 115 -15.86 -11.69 -3.71
N VAL A 116 -16.66 -12.35 -4.52
CA VAL A 116 -16.34 -13.64 -5.13
C VAL A 116 -16.25 -13.46 -6.64
N VAL A 117 -15.09 -13.82 -7.17
CA VAL A 117 -14.88 -14.02 -8.61
C VAL A 117 -14.89 -15.52 -8.85
N ARG A 118 -15.68 -15.97 -9.80
CA ARG A 118 -15.78 -17.38 -10.19
C ARG A 118 -15.10 -17.63 -11.52
N ALA A 119 -14.47 -18.79 -11.63
CA ALA A 119 -13.87 -19.23 -12.87
C ALA A 119 -14.27 -20.69 -13.16
N HIS A 120 -14.63 -20.99 -14.39
CA HIS A 120 -14.89 -22.34 -14.84
C HIS A 120 -14.19 -22.61 -16.19
N ARG A 121 -14.02 -23.88 -16.52
CA ARG A 121 -13.39 -24.27 -17.78
C ARG A 121 -14.43 -24.56 -18.87
N GLU A 122 -14.21 -23.96 -20.03
CA GLU A 122 -14.89 -24.32 -21.28
C GLU A 122 -13.85 -24.81 -22.29
N GLY A 123 -13.71 -26.13 -22.38
CA GLY A 123 -12.64 -26.76 -23.17
C GLY A 123 -11.26 -26.36 -22.65
N ARG A 124 -10.50 -25.60 -23.45
CA ARG A 124 -9.17 -25.11 -23.08
C ARG A 124 -9.18 -23.69 -22.45
N ARG A 125 -10.33 -23.04 -22.42
CA ARG A 125 -10.44 -21.66 -21.94
C ARG A 125 -10.91 -21.63 -20.49
N TRP A 126 -10.49 -20.62 -19.77
CA TRP A 126 -11.07 -20.26 -18.49
C TRP A 126 -11.97 -19.06 -18.67
N ILE A 127 -13.21 -19.21 -18.23
CA ILE A 127 -14.25 -18.18 -18.26
C ILE A 127 -14.38 -17.63 -16.85
N VAL A 128 -14.37 -16.31 -16.71
CA VAL A 128 -14.35 -15.61 -15.43
C VAL A 128 -15.57 -14.70 -15.33
N SER A 129 -16.29 -14.81 -14.21
CA SER A 129 -17.49 -14.00 -13.93
C SER A 129 -17.46 -13.53 -12.47
N GLY A 130 -18.00 -12.33 -12.23
CA GLY A 130 -18.12 -11.75 -10.89
C GLY A 130 -18.21 -10.24 -10.92
N ALA A 131 -18.34 -9.65 -9.73
CA ALA A 131 -18.34 -8.20 -9.57
C ALA A 131 -17.46 -7.80 -8.39
N LEU A 132 -16.66 -6.78 -8.59
CA LEU A 132 -15.81 -6.16 -7.58
C LEU A 132 -16.25 -4.71 -7.42
N THR A 133 -16.34 -4.22 -6.20
CA THR A 133 -16.91 -2.90 -5.92
C THR A 133 -15.89 -1.78 -5.83
N ARG A 134 -14.66 -2.09 -5.40
CA ARG A 134 -13.62 -1.11 -5.08
C ARG A 134 -12.23 -1.61 -5.44
N LEU A 135 -12.06 -2.19 -6.63
CA LEU A 135 -10.74 -2.67 -7.06
C LEU A 135 -9.81 -1.48 -7.29
N PRO A 136 -8.67 -1.41 -6.56
CA PRO A 136 -7.75 -0.30 -6.73
C PRO A 136 -7.15 -0.28 -8.14
N TRP A 137 -7.17 0.90 -8.77
CA TRP A 137 -6.49 1.21 -10.03
C TRP A 137 -6.93 0.39 -11.26
N ALA A 138 -8.10 -0.24 -11.26
CA ALA A 138 -8.53 -1.12 -12.34
C ALA A 138 -8.57 -0.40 -13.70
N ARG A 139 -9.03 0.87 -13.75
CA ARG A 139 -9.16 1.65 -14.98
C ARG A 139 -7.84 1.98 -15.68
N VAL A 140 -6.72 1.93 -14.95
CA VAL A 140 -5.38 2.23 -15.49
C VAL A 140 -4.51 0.98 -15.61
N ALA A 141 -5.01 -0.16 -15.12
CA ALA A 141 -4.25 -1.41 -15.11
C ALA A 141 -4.06 -1.97 -16.52
N LYS A 142 -2.88 -2.50 -16.78
CA LYS A 142 -2.59 -3.30 -17.99
C LYS A 142 -3.22 -4.68 -17.91
N ARG A 143 -3.34 -5.22 -16.70
CA ARG A 143 -3.99 -6.51 -16.39
C ARG A 143 -4.69 -6.45 -15.04
N LEU A 144 -5.83 -7.11 -14.95
CA LEU A 144 -6.48 -7.46 -13.69
C LEU A 144 -6.00 -8.86 -13.30
N VAL A 145 -5.33 -8.97 -12.16
CA VAL A 145 -4.85 -10.24 -11.60
C VAL A 145 -5.78 -10.62 -10.47
N LEU A 146 -6.58 -11.66 -10.68
CA LEU A 146 -7.67 -11.98 -9.77
C LEU A 146 -7.51 -13.38 -9.19
N LEU A 147 -7.85 -13.51 -7.90
CA LEU A 147 -8.05 -14.80 -7.26
C LEU A 147 -9.52 -15.21 -7.47
N ALA A 148 -9.74 -16.22 -8.29
CA ALA A 148 -11.06 -16.76 -8.59
C ALA A 148 -11.28 -18.10 -7.90
N GLU A 149 -12.53 -18.41 -7.59
CA GLU A 149 -12.98 -19.71 -7.08
C GLU A 149 -13.43 -20.59 -8.26
N SER A 150 -13.02 -21.86 -8.26
CA SER A 150 -13.49 -22.86 -9.22
C SER A 150 -13.84 -24.15 -8.51
N ASP A 151 -14.46 -25.10 -9.23
CA ASP A 151 -14.79 -26.45 -8.72
C ASP A 151 -13.53 -27.23 -8.27
N ALA A 152 -12.35 -26.87 -8.82
CA ALA A 152 -11.07 -27.48 -8.49
C ALA A 152 -10.29 -26.71 -7.41
N GLY A 153 -10.88 -25.67 -6.81
CA GLY A 153 -10.24 -24.79 -5.82
C GLY A 153 -9.91 -23.40 -6.37
N GLY A 154 -9.03 -22.68 -5.65
CA GLY A 154 -8.61 -21.33 -6.04
C GLY A 154 -7.78 -21.32 -7.32
N VAL A 155 -7.99 -20.31 -8.16
CA VAL A 155 -7.30 -20.10 -9.43
C VAL A 155 -6.85 -18.64 -9.52
N VAL A 156 -5.57 -18.42 -9.82
CA VAL A 156 -5.08 -17.10 -10.22
C VAL A 156 -5.36 -16.91 -11.70
N VAL A 157 -6.10 -15.87 -12.03
CA VAL A 157 -6.44 -15.52 -13.41
C VAL A 157 -5.91 -14.14 -13.77
N SER A 158 -5.46 -13.97 -15.02
CA SER A 158 -5.10 -12.68 -15.61
C SER A 158 -6.09 -12.33 -16.70
N VAL A 159 -6.72 -11.15 -16.59
CA VAL A 159 -7.79 -10.68 -17.48
C VAL A 159 -7.41 -9.33 -18.07
N ASP A 160 -7.74 -9.12 -19.33
CA ASP A 160 -7.63 -7.82 -19.98
C ASP A 160 -8.76 -6.88 -19.48
N PRO A 161 -8.43 -5.72 -18.86
CA PRO A 161 -9.44 -4.75 -18.41
C PRO A 161 -10.41 -4.29 -19.53
N ALA A 162 -9.94 -4.25 -20.78
CA ALA A 162 -10.78 -3.86 -21.91
C ALA A 162 -11.96 -4.81 -22.18
N ARG A 163 -11.95 -6.00 -21.58
CA ARG A 163 -13.03 -6.99 -21.66
C ARG A 163 -14.00 -6.92 -20.50
N CYS A 164 -13.79 -5.99 -19.57
CA CYS A 164 -14.59 -5.82 -18.37
C CYS A 164 -15.36 -4.51 -18.43
N GLU A 165 -16.52 -4.45 -17.79
CA GLU A 165 -17.15 -3.17 -17.50
C GLU A 165 -16.48 -2.55 -16.29
N ILE A 166 -15.82 -1.40 -16.48
CA ILE A 166 -15.19 -0.65 -15.41
C ILE A 166 -16.01 0.58 -15.07
N ARG A 167 -16.49 0.64 -13.83
CA ARG A 167 -17.25 1.76 -13.26
C ARG A 167 -16.31 2.60 -12.42
N PRO A 168 -15.96 3.82 -12.85
CA PRO A 168 -15.04 4.68 -12.12
C PRO A 168 -15.52 5.00 -10.70
N GLY A 169 -14.66 4.76 -9.72
CA GLY A 169 -14.84 5.13 -8.32
C GLY A 169 -13.56 5.76 -7.77
N ARG A 170 -13.64 6.37 -6.60
CA ARG A 170 -12.50 7.03 -5.96
C ARG A 170 -12.52 6.79 -4.44
N ASN A 171 -11.36 6.82 -3.81
CA ASN A 171 -11.26 6.95 -2.36
C ASN A 171 -11.20 8.43 -1.94
N LEU A 172 -11.05 8.69 -0.65
CA LEU A 172 -10.99 10.04 -0.10
C LEU A 172 -9.83 10.88 -0.67
N ALA A 173 -8.72 10.24 -1.05
CA ALA A 173 -7.57 10.88 -1.67
C ALA A 173 -7.69 10.99 -3.21
N SER A 174 -8.87 10.77 -3.77
CA SER A 174 -9.16 10.74 -5.22
C SER A 174 -8.45 9.64 -6.01
N GLU A 175 -7.81 8.68 -5.35
CA GLU A 175 -7.19 7.54 -6.03
C GLU A 175 -8.26 6.59 -6.58
N PRO A 176 -8.06 5.98 -7.77
CA PRO A 176 -9.01 5.05 -8.37
C PRO A 176 -9.34 3.86 -7.47
N ARG A 177 -10.64 3.65 -7.25
CA ARG A 177 -11.23 2.49 -6.55
C ARG A 177 -12.47 2.10 -7.33
N ASP A 178 -12.26 1.28 -8.35
CA ASP A 178 -13.24 1.05 -9.41
C ASP A 178 -14.15 -0.13 -9.12
N GLY A 179 -15.40 -0.01 -9.54
CA GLY A 179 -16.25 -1.17 -9.75
C GLY A 179 -15.79 -1.91 -11.01
N VAL A 180 -15.73 -3.23 -10.96
CA VAL A 180 -15.40 -4.08 -12.12
C VAL A 180 -16.43 -5.19 -12.23
N VAL A 181 -17.07 -5.30 -13.40
CA VAL A 181 -17.96 -6.40 -13.72
C VAL A 181 -17.31 -7.29 -14.77
N LEU A 182 -17.19 -8.56 -14.44
CA LEU A 182 -16.72 -9.62 -15.33
C LEU A 182 -17.95 -10.45 -15.74
N ASP A 183 -18.35 -10.35 -17.00
CA ASP A 183 -19.43 -11.15 -17.56
C ASP A 183 -18.88 -12.13 -18.60
N ASN A 184 -18.64 -13.36 -18.15
CA ASN A 184 -18.09 -14.44 -18.97
C ASN A 184 -16.80 -14.06 -19.73
N VAL A 185 -15.90 -13.37 -19.04
CA VAL A 185 -14.64 -12.88 -19.61
C VAL A 185 -13.64 -14.03 -19.75
N ILE A 186 -13.01 -14.14 -20.91
CA ILE A 186 -11.96 -15.14 -21.14
C ILE A 186 -10.68 -14.66 -20.46
N ALA A 187 -10.14 -15.48 -19.52
CA ALA A 187 -8.83 -15.25 -18.94
C ALA A 187 -7.73 -15.49 -19.97
N GLU A 188 -6.75 -14.61 -20.03
CA GLU A 188 -5.54 -14.78 -20.86
C GLU A 188 -4.58 -15.81 -20.26
N LYS A 189 -4.51 -15.87 -18.93
CA LYS A 189 -3.73 -16.84 -18.15
C LYS A 189 -4.56 -17.31 -16.97
N ALA A 190 -4.42 -18.56 -16.62
CA ALA A 190 -5.02 -19.14 -15.42
C ALA A 190 -4.22 -20.34 -14.94
N ALA A 191 -3.95 -20.40 -13.63
CA ALA A 191 -3.29 -21.52 -12.97
C ALA A 191 -3.82 -21.70 -11.54
N PRO A 192 -3.70 -22.91 -10.96
CA PRO A 192 -4.05 -23.15 -9.56
C PRO A 192 -3.37 -22.14 -8.63
N ALA A 193 -4.11 -21.65 -7.64
CA ALA A 193 -3.68 -20.59 -6.74
C ALA A 193 -2.82 -21.11 -5.58
N MET A 194 -2.09 -22.17 -5.73
CA MET A 194 -1.22 -22.84 -4.74
C MET A 194 -1.10 -22.13 -3.38
N ASP A 195 -0.20 -21.12 -3.28
CA ASP A 195 0.05 -20.35 -2.06
C ASP A 195 -0.67 -18.99 -2.04
N VAL A 196 -1.44 -18.68 -3.07
CA VAL A 196 -2.22 -17.43 -3.18
C VAL A 196 -3.59 -17.65 -2.55
N THR A 197 -3.76 -17.19 -1.32
CA THR A 197 -5.04 -17.24 -0.62
C THR A 197 -5.61 -15.84 -0.43
N ARG A 198 -6.91 -15.74 -0.17
CA ARG A 198 -7.59 -14.47 0.14
C ARG A 198 -6.97 -13.82 1.38
N ASP A 199 -6.65 -14.60 2.41
CA ASP A 199 -6.03 -14.10 3.63
C ASP A 199 -4.63 -13.54 3.36
N MET A 200 -3.81 -14.25 2.58
CA MET A 200 -2.48 -13.76 2.20
C MET A 200 -2.57 -12.49 1.35
N LEU A 201 -3.52 -12.41 0.43
CA LEU A 201 -3.75 -11.20 -0.37
C LEU A 201 -4.17 -10.02 0.52
N ARG A 202 -5.05 -10.25 1.49
CA ARG A 202 -5.45 -9.24 2.50
C ARG A 202 -4.27 -8.81 3.37
N LEU A 203 -3.45 -9.73 3.85
CA LEU A 203 -2.25 -9.44 4.65
C LEU A 203 -1.22 -8.63 3.88
N ARG A 204 -0.94 -9.00 2.63
CA ARG A 204 -0.01 -8.25 1.76
C ARG A 204 -0.54 -6.85 1.45
N GLY A 205 -1.85 -6.72 1.18
CA GLY A 205 -2.49 -5.42 0.98
C GLY A 205 -2.45 -4.54 2.23
N ALA A 206 -2.72 -5.10 3.41
CA ALA A 206 -2.60 -4.41 4.68
C ALA A 206 -1.17 -3.94 4.96
N LEU A 207 -0.16 -4.80 4.72
CA LEU A 207 1.25 -4.44 4.84
C LEU A 207 1.63 -3.31 3.85
N ALA A 208 1.17 -3.39 2.60
CA ALA A 208 1.43 -2.35 1.61
C ALA A 208 0.88 -0.98 2.06
N ARG A 209 -0.35 -0.95 2.59
CA ARG A 209 -0.93 0.29 3.14
C ARG A 209 -0.19 0.77 4.40
N THR A 210 0.22 -0.14 5.26
CA THR A 210 1.03 0.19 6.45
C THR A 210 2.35 0.89 6.06
N LEU A 211 3.06 0.37 5.04
CA LEU A 211 4.31 0.96 4.54
C LEU A 211 4.10 2.33 3.89
N LEU A 212 3.08 2.46 3.05
CA LEU A 212 2.70 3.75 2.44
C LEU A 212 2.33 4.78 3.52
N MET A 213 1.52 4.39 4.51
CA MET A 213 1.15 5.28 5.62
C MET A 213 2.35 5.69 6.48
N ALA A 214 3.30 4.77 6.73
CA ALA A 214 4.52 5.10 7.46
C ALA A 214 5.31 6.22 6.76
N GLY A 215 5.48 6.15 5.44
CA GLY A 215 6.11 7.20 4.66
C GLY A 215 5.33 8.52 4.64
N ALA A 216 4.00 8.45 4.49
CA ALA A 216 3.13 9.64 4.52
C ALA A 216 3.15 10.32 5.90
N LEU A 217 3.24 9.57 6.99
CA LEU A 217 3.41 10.08 8.35
C LEU A 217 4.73 10.82 8.53
N GLU A 218 5.85 10.27 8.03
CA GLU A 218 7.15 10.94 8.03
C GLU A 218 7.06 12.29 7.32
N ARG A 219 6.45 12.32 6.14
CA ARG A 219 6.25 13.57 5.38
C ARG A 219 5.37 14.58 6.10
N THR A 220 4.29 14.11 6.70
CA THR A 220 3.35 14.96 7.45
C THR A 220 4.03 15.60 8.66
N LEU A 221 4.86 14.85 9.39
CA LEU A 221 5.67 15.36 10.49
C LEU A 221 6.68 16.41 10.03
N GLU A 222 7.40 16.16 8.94
CA GLU A 222 8.36 17.12 8.36
C GLU A 222 7.69 18.45 7.98
N LEU A 223 6.52 18.36 7.35
CA LEU A 223 5.75 19.56 6.98
C LEU A 223 5.33 20.35 8.25
N ALA A 224 4.86 19.65 9.28
CA ALA A 224 4.45 20.28 10.54
C ALA A 224 5.64 20.95 11.27
N VAL A 225 6.79 20.28 11.32
CA VAL A 225 8.01 20.82 11.92
C VAL A 225 8.50 22.05 11.14
N ARG A 226 8.56 21.97 9.81
CA ARG A 226 8.95 23.09 8.94
C ARG A 226 8.03 24.28 9.14
N HIS A 227 6.71 24.07 9.10
CA HIS A 227 5.74 25.13 9.33
C HIS A 227 5.93 25.78 10.70
N ALA A 228 6.15 24.99 11.77
CA ALA A 228 6.39 25.50 13.11
C ALA A 228 7.69 26.35 13.21
N GLN A 229 8.70 26.05 12.40
CA GLN A 229 9.96 26.78 12.32
C GLN A 229 9.86 28.09 11.52
N GLU A 230 8.94 28.16 10.55
CA GLU A 230 8.80 29.30 9.64
C GLU A 230 7.71 30.29 10.10
N ARG A 231 6.58 29.79 10.61
CA ARG A 231 5.41 30.60 10.97
C ARG A 231 5.67 31.45 12.22
N VAL A 232 5.49 32.76 12.07
CA VAL A 232 5.61 33.72 13.19
C VAL A 232 4.22 34.14 13.64
N GLN A 233 3.94 34.08 14.95
CA GLN A 233 2.77 34.59 15.63
C GLN A 233 3.17 35.10 17.02
N PHE A 234 2.50 36.14 17.51
CA PHE A 234 2.79 36.77 18.83
C PHE A 234 4.28 37.16 18.99
N GLY A 235 4.90 37.62 17.89
CA GLY A 235 6.28 38.13 17.88
C GLY A 235 7.37 37.07 17.84
N ARG A 236 7.05 35.77 17.77
CA ARG A 236 8.02 34.68 17.67
C ARG A 236 7.53 33.51 16.81
N ARG A 237 8.43 32.61 16.41
CA ARG A 237 8.10 31.38 15.68
C ARG A 237 7.20 30.49 16.52
N ILE A 238 6.15 29.88 15.92
CA ILE A 238 5.21 29.05 16.69
C ILE A 238 5.88 27.83 17.31
N GLY A 239 6.95 27.28 16.73
CA GLY A 239 7.76 26.20 17.29
C GLY A 239 8.49 26.56 18.61
N GLN A 240 8.50 27.83 19.03
CA GLN A 240 9.01 28.26 20.33
C GLN A 240 7.98 28.19 21.46
N PHE A 241 6.71 27.89 21.13
CA PHE A 241 5.68 27.68 22.15
C PHE A 241 5.71 26.25 22.65
N GLN A 242 5.74 26.08 23.97
CA GLN A 242 5.83 24.76 24.61
C GLN A 242 4.69 23.81 24.17
N ALA A 243 3.47 24.31 24.00
CA ALA A 243 2.34 23.51 23.52
C ALA A 243 2.62 22.89 22.14
N ILE A 244 3.18 23.67 21.20
CA ILE A 244 3.54 23.17 19.85
C ILE A 244 4.69 22.17 19.95
N GLN A 245 5.70 22.41 20.78
CA GLN A 245 6.80 21.48 20.98
C GLN A 245 6.33 20.13 21.52
N GLN A 246 5.42 20.13 22.49
CA GLN A 246 4.83 18.90 23.06
C GLN A 246 4.03 18.12 22.02
N GLU A 247 3.20 18.79 21.22
CA GLU A 247 2.43 18.15 20.14
C GLU A 247 3.35 17.54 19.06
N LEU A 248 4.39 18.26 18.63
CA LEU A 248 5.34 17.75 17.66
C LEU A 248 6.17 16.58 18.23
N ALA A 249 6.53 16.62 19.51
CA ALA A 249 7.22 15.52 20.17
C ALA A 249 6.35 14.26 20.28
N ARG A 250 5.05 14.44 20.62
CA ARG A 250 4.06 13.34 20.60
C ARG A 250 3.94 12.76 19.19
N PHE A 251 3.78 13.61 18.18
CA PHE A 251 3.68 13.15 16.80
C PHE A 251 4.95 12.40 16.34
N ALA A 252 6.15 12.88 16.70
CA ALA A 252 7.39 12.19 16.38
C ALA A 252 7.45 10.78 16.99
N GLY A 253 6.97 10.61 18.24
CA GLY A 253 6.83 9.32 18.89
C GLY A 253 5.87 8.38 18.14
N GLU A 254 4.72 8.88 17.70
CA GLU A 254 3.75 8.14 16.89
C GLU A 254 4.35 7.67 15.56
N VAL A 255 5.07 8.56 14.86
CA VAL A 255 5.75 8.23 13.59
C VAL A 255 6.81 7.16 13.80
N ALA A 256 7.66 7.31 14.82
CA ALA A 256 8.70 6.34 15.12
C ALA A 256 8.13 4.93 15.40
N ALA A 257 7.06 4.86 16.21
CA ALA A 257 6.39 3.61 16.50
C ALA A 257 5.74 2.97 15.25
N ALA A 258 5.09 3.78 14.41
CA ALA A 258 4.47 3.33 13.17
C ALA A 258 5.51 2.78 12.18
N VAL A 259 6.61 3.49 11.98
CA VAL A 259 7.72 3.07 11.09
C VAL A 259 8.35 1.77 11.58
N ALA A 260 8.65 1.67 12.88
CA ALA A 260 9.23 0.47 13.47
C ALA A 260 8.29 -0.74 13.29
N ALA A 261 6.99 -0.59 13.57
CA ALA A 261 6.00 -1.64 13.39
C ALA A 261 5.88 -2.07 11.91
N ALA A 262 5.84 -1.11 10.98
CA ALA A 262 5.75 -1.39 9.54
C ALA A 262 6.96 -2.19 9.04
N LEU A 263 8.17 -1.81 9.43
CA LEU A 263 9.41 -2.51 9.04
C LEU A 263 9.52 -3.89 9.69
N SER A 264 9.10 -4.03 10.96
CA SER A 264 9.03 -5.32 11.65
C SER A 264 8.08 -6.28 10.93
N ALA A 265 6.88 -5.82 10.56
CA ALA A 265 5.91 -6.62 9.81
C ALA A 265 6.42 -7.03 8.42
N ALA A 266 7.13 -6.13 7.71
CA ALA A 266 7.77 -6.45 6.45
C ALA A 266 8.86 -7.52 6.61
N GLY A 267 9.68 -7.41 7.67
CA GLY A 267 10.67 -8.42 8.03
C GLY A 267 10.04 -9.79 8.36
N ALA A 268 8.95 -9.80 9.12
CA ALA A 268 8.21 -11.02 9.43
C ALA A 268 7.65 -11.68 8.15
N MET A 269 7.03 -10.91 7.26
CA MET A 269 6.52 -11.43 6.00
C MET A 269 7.63 -11.94 5.07
N ALA A 270 8.81 -11.30 5.07
CA ALA A 270 9.96 -11.74 4.28
C ALA A 270 10.54 -13.10 4.77
N ARG A 271 10.46 -13.38 6.07
CA ARG A 271 10.89 -14.67 6.65
C ARG A 271 9.87 -15.78 6.42
N GLY A 272 8.62 -15.45 6.14
CA GLY A 272 7.53 -16.42 6.00
C GLY A 272 7.00 -16.91 7.35
N GLY A 273 6.08 -17.88 7.30
CA GLY A 273 5.41 -18.44 8.49
C GLY A 273 4.16 -17.67 8.91
N GLU A 274 3.88 -17.62 10.22
CA GLU A 274 2.70 -16.94 10.77
C GLU A 274 2.97 -15.42 10.85
N VAL A 275 2.43 -14.67 9.90
CA VAL A 275 2.66 -13.22 9.76
C VAL A 275 1.49 -12.38 10.25
N THR A 276 0.35 -13.00 10.58
CA THR A 276 -0.89 -12.27 10.89
C THR A 276 -0.72 -11.36 12.10
N LEU A 277 -0.04 -11.83 13.16
CA LEU A 277 0.21 -11.06 14.36
C LEU A 277 1.01 -9.77 14.05
N ALA A 278 2.09 -9.91 13.31
CA ALA A 278 2.97 -8.79 12.97
C ALA A 278 2.26 -7.75 12.07
N VAL A 279 1.56 -8.22 11.03
CA VAL A 279 0.84 -7.33 10.10
C VAL A 279 -0.34 -6.65 10.77
N ALA A 280 -1.14 -7.38 11.57
CA ALA A 280 -2.27 -6.82 12.30
C ALA A 280 -1.82 -5.73 13.29
N SER A 281 -0.79 -6.02 14.10
CA SER A 281 -0.23 -5.04 15.05
C SER A 281 0.31 -3.80 14.35
N ALA A 282 1.02 -3.97 13.23
CA ALA A 282 1.56 -2.87 12.46
C ALA A 282 0.45 -2.03 11.80
N LYS A 283 -0.58 -2.66 11.24
CA LYS A 283 -1.72 -1.96 10.63
C LYS A 283 -2.49 -1.14 11.65
N ILE A 284 -2.79 -1.71 12.84
CA ILE A 284 -3.43 -0.99 13.95
C ILE A 284 -2.56 0.19 14.38
N ARG A 285 -1.28 -0.05 14.70
CA ARG A 285 -0.39 1.01 15.21
C ARG A 285 -0.22 2.17 14.21
N THR A 286 -0.05 1.84 12.93
CA THR A 286 0.12 2.86 11.88
C THR A 286 -1.18 3.64 11.63
N ALA A 287 -2.34 2.99 11.72
CA ALA A 287 -3.63 3.63 11.56
C ALA A 287 -3.98 4.56 12.74
N GLU A 288 -3.61 4.20 13.98
CA GLU A 288 -3.70 5.08 15.14
C GLU A 288 -2.79 6.31 14.98
N ALA A 289 -1.53 6.09 14.57
CA ALA A 289 -0.59 7.16 14.28
C ALA A 289 -1.09 8.09 13.14
N ALA A 290 -1.76 7.54 12.12
CA ALA A 290 -2.35 8.32 11.04
C ALA A 290 -3.44 9.28 11.55
N ARG A 291 -4.31 8.81 12.46
CA ARG A 291 -5.34 9.63 13.09
C ARG A 291 -4.73 10.75 13.92
N GLU A 292 -3.85 10.41 14.86
CA GLU A 292 -3.23 11.39 15.77
C GLU A 292 -2.34 12.38 15.00
N GLY A 293 -1.52 11.86 14.09
CA GLY A 293 -0.60 12.66 13.29
C GLY A 293 -1.30 13.64 12.35
N ALA A 294 -2.38 13.23 11.70
CA ALA A 294 -3.17 14.13 10.88
C ALA A 294 -3.80 15.26 11.72
N LEU A 295 -4.38 14.94 12.89
CA LEU A 295 -4.96 15.94 13.79
C LEU A 295 -3.92 16.96 14.26
N ILE A 296 -2.75 16.49 14.71
CA ILE A 296 -1.66 17.37 15.17
C ILE A 296 -1.15 18.24 14.02
N ALA A 297 -0.92 17.66 12.84
CA ALA A 297 -0.42 18.40 11.70
C ALA A 297 -1.39 19.51 11.27
N HIS A 298 -2.68 19.22 11.15
CA HIS A 298 -3.69 20.22 10.83
C HIS A 298 -3.80 21.29 11.93
N GLN A 299 -3.72 20.93 13.20
CA GLN A 299 -3.73 21.87 14.31
C GLN A 299 -2.51 22.81 14.26
N VAL A 300 -1.31 22.30 13.98
CA VAL A 300 -0.08 23.11 13.88
C VAL A 300 -0.12 24.06 12.68
N HIS A 301 -0.67 23.64 11.54
CA HIS A 301 -0.79 24.49 10.36
C HIS A 301 -1.93 25.52 10.46
N GLY A 302 -2.98 25.21 11.23
CA GLY A 302 -4.18 26.04 11.28
C GLY A 302 -4.91 26.06 9.92
N ALA A 303 -5.49 27.20 9.56
CA ALA A 303 -6.34 27.32 8.38
C ALA A 303 -5.64 26.90 7.08
N ILE A 304 -4.35 27.19 6.89
CA ILE A 304 -3.64 26.84 5.67
C ILE A 304 -3.54 25.32 5.46
N GLY A 305 -3.48 24.55 6.53
CA GLY A 305 -3.37 23.09 6.45
C GLY A 305 -4.57 22.38 5.84
N VAL A 306 -5.73 23.05 5.77
CA VAL A 306 -6.97 22.50 5.17
C VAL A 306 -7.29 23.09 3.79
N THR A 307 -6.41 23.95 3.26
CA THR A 307 -6.59 24.53 1.92
C THR A 307 -5.95 23.66 0.83
N ASP A 308 -6.46 23.74 -0.38
CA ASP A 308 -5.87 23.08 -1.56
C ASP A 308 -4.53 23.70 -1.98
N GLU A 309 -4.20 24.89 -1.50
CA GLU A 309 -2.96 25.61 -1.81
C GLU A 309 -1.73 25.00 -1.11
N TYR A 310 -1.93 24.24 -0.03
CA TYR A 310 -0.84 23.69 0.77
C TYR A 310 -0.79 22.16 0.68
N VAL A 311 0.40 21.63 0.43
CA VAL A 311 0.66 20.22 0.09
C VAL A 311 0.25 19.19 1.17
N LEU A 312 -0.04 19.62 2.41
CA LEU A 312 -0.34 18.73 3.54
C LEU A 312 -1.51 17.78 3.25
N HIS A 313 -2.57 18.28 2.59
CA HIS A 313 -3.79 17.53 2.33
C HIS A 313 -3.53 16.27 1.47
N HIS A 314 -2.54 16.29 0.58
CA HIS A 314 -2.19 15.11 -0.23
C HIS A 314 -1.75 13.92 0.63
N SER A 315 -1.00 14.18 1.71
CA SER A 315 -0.60 13.13 2.65
C SER A 315 -1.73 12.75 3.60
N THR A 316 -2.42 13.73 4.20
CA THR A 316 -3.44 13.44 5.23
C THR A 316 -4.69 12.76 4.66
N LEU A 317 -5.14 13.11 3.43
CA LEU A 317 -6.24 12.41 2.77
C LEU A 317 -5.89 10.95 2.44
N ARG A 318 -4.62 10.68 2.06
CA ARG A 318 -4.13 9.31 1.86
C ARG A 318 -4.05 8.53 3.16
N LEU A 319 -3.58 9.13 4.24
CA LEU A 319 -3.59 8.50 5.57
C LEU A 319 -5.00 8.05 5.95
N TRP A 320 -6.02 8.91 5.78
CA TRP A 320 -7.41 8.57 6.04
C TRP A 320 -7.96 7.50 5.10
N ALA A 321 -7.64 7.56 3.78
CA ALA A 321 -8.11 6.58 2.81
C ALA A 321 -7.47 5.20 3.03
N TRP A 322 -6.14 5.13 3.17
CA TRP A 322 -5.40 3.88 3.31
C TRP A 322 -5.62 3.18 4.64
N ARG A 323 -6.00 3.94 5.67
CA ARG A 323 -6.41 3.43 6.98
C ARG A 323 -7.56 2.43 6.88
N GLU A 324 -8.55 2.72 6.03
CA GLU A 324 -9.74 1.89 5.85
C GLU A 324 -9.53 0.70 4.89
N GLU A 325 -8.44 0.70 4.12
CA GLU A 325 -8.21 -0.31 3.08
C GLU A 325 -7.55 -1.57 3.65
N TYR A 326 -7.97 -2.74 3.14
CA TYR A 326 -7.54 -4.07 3.57
C TYR A 326 -7.80 -4.37 5.07
N GLY A 327 -8.82 -3.77 5.64
CA GLY A 327 -9.22 -3.82 7.03
C GLY A 327 -8.74 -2.61 7.83
N ASN A 328 -9.64 -2.07 8.64
CA ASN A 328 -9.36 -0.98 9.58
C ASN A 328 -8.89 -1.52 10.95
N GLU A 329 -8.68 -0.63 11.93
CA GLU A 329 -8.19 -1.01 13.26
C GLU A 329 -9.11 -1.99 13.97
N ALA A 330 -10.44 -1.82 13.84
CA ALA A 330 -11.39 -2.70 14.49
C ALA A 330 -11.35 -4.12 13.91
N ASP A 331 -11.26 -4.24 12.58
CA ASP A 331 -11.15 -5.53 11.90
C ASP A 331 -9.89 -6.29 12.33
N TRP A 332 -8.75 -5.60 12.40
CA TRP A 332 -7.50 -6.20 12.80
C TRP A 332 -7.41 -6.45 14.30
N ALA A 333 -8.03 -5.60 15.14
CA ALA A 333 -8.12 -5.82 16.59
C ALA A 333 -8.94 -7.08 16.91
N ILE A 334 -10.04 -7.32 16.20
CA ILE A 334 -10.83 -8.56 16.32
C ILE A 334 -9.98 -9.78 15.94
N ALA A 335 -9.26 -9.71 14.80
CA ALA A 335 -8.37 -10.79 14.36
C ALA A 335 -7.27 -11.08 15.40
N LEU A 336 -6.63 -10.02 15.90
CA LEU A 336 -5.58 -10.10 16.91
C LEU A 336 -6.09 -10.67 18.24
N GLY A 337 -7.24 -10.19 18.71
CA GLY A 337 -7.90 -10.71 19.91
C GLY A 337 -8.22 -12.20 19.82
N GLY A 338 -8.71 -12.66 18.66
CA GLY A 338 -8.95 -14.08 18.41
C GLY A 338 -7.68 -14.94 18.44
N ILE A 339 -6.57 -14.44 17.91
CA ILE A 339 -5.25 -15.12 17.97
C ILE A 339 -4.78 -15.20 19.44
N THR A 340 -4.83 -14.08 20.16
CA THR A 340 -4.40 -13.99 21.55
C THR A 340 -5.20 -14.94 22.45
N GLN A 341 -6.52 -14.98 22.28
CA GLN A 341 -7.40 -15.88 23.04
C GLN A 341 -7.06 -17.36 22.80
N LYS A 342 -6.80 -17.73 21.53
CA LYS A 342 -6.44 -19.12 21.18
C LYS A 342 -5.08 -19.54 21.73
N ARG A 343 -4.11 -18.62 21.82
CA ARG A 343 -2.75 -18.89 22.33
C ARG A 343 -2.70 -18.97 23.86
N GLY A 344 -3.61 -18.32 24.55
CA GLY A 344 -3.62 -18.21 26.01
C GLY A 344 -2.62 -17.19 26.56
N ALA A 345 -2.81 -16.80 27.83
CA ALA A 345 -2.04 -15.73 28.48
C ALA A 345 -0.54 -16.07 28.60
N ASP A 346 -0.20 -17.32 28.88
CA ASP A 346 1.18 -17.76 29.14
C ASP A 346 2.09 -17.67 27.91
N SER A 347 1.52 -17.75 26.70
CA SER A 347 2.28 -17.66 25.44
C SER A 347 2.29 -16.27 24.82
N LEU A 348 1.50 -15.32 25.34
CA LEU A 348 1.32 -14.01 24.72
C LEU A 348 2.62 -13.22 24.64
N TRP A 349 3.36 -13.13 25.76
CA TRP A 349 4.62 -12.37 25.80
C TRP A 349 5.67 -12.95 24.87
N THR A 350 5.83 -14.27 24.89
CA THR A 350 6.73 -14.98 23.98
C THR A 350 6.36 -14.71 22.52
N ALA A 351 5.07 -14.77 22.17
CA ALA A 351 4.60 -14.50 20.81
C ALA A 351 4.87 -13.06 20.34
N LEU A 352 4.87 -12.09 21.24
CA LEU A 352 5.17 -10.67 20.93
C LEU A 352 6.67 -10.38 20.82
N THR A 353 7.52 -11.16 21.49
CA THR A 353 8.95 -10.85 21.63
C THR A 353 9.88 -11.77 20.83
N THR A 354 9.38 -12.89 20.27
CA THR A 354 10.19 -13.89 19.55
C THR A 354 10.14 -13.73 18.01
N ASN A 355 9.65 -12.64 17.50
CA ASN A 355 9.58 -12.39 16.04
C ASN A 355 10.83 -11.71 15.48
#